data_7e39a6c2bbf54e836a7e0a61d6db89e4
#
_entry.id   7e39a6c2bbf54e836a7e0a61d6db89e4
#
_cell.length_a   1.000
_cell.length_b   1.000
_cell.length_c   1.000
_cell.angle_alpha   90.00
_cell.angle_beta   90.00
_cell.angle_gamma   90.00
#
_symmetry.space_group_name_H-M   'P 1'
#
loop_
_entity.id
_entity.type
_entity.pdbx_description
1 polymer ?
#
loop_
_entity_poly.entity_id
_entity_poly.type
_entity_poly.pdbx_seq_one_letter_code
_entity_poly.pdbx_strand_id
1 'polypeptide(L)'
;VIVLELNDVIHGHRSIREYEDKEVSQDLLDKILEAGIRASSSGNMQTYSIIVTKDKELKKKLYNAHMEQSMVVDAPILLTFCADFNRMRKWLELNDAPVHFDNYMSFMIGAIDAALASQNCALAAENEGLGICYMGSTLANCDQIGELLNLPPNVVPVVGYSLGYPAENPAPRDRLPLQGLVHYDQYQDYSDEEIQEIYQDRNEKGWNRYMAVPKLKEMTEQLGLKNLAQIYTIAKYTKESHQEFSQTVLKYLERQNFMNNE
;
A
#
# COMPACT_ATOMS: atom_id res chain seq x y z
N VAL A 1 23.95 7.26 -16.76
CA VAL A 1 22.67 7.25 -16.04
C VAL A 1 21.66 7.85 -17.00
N ILE A 2 20.67 7.05 -17.43
CA ILE A 2 19.53 7.57 -18.20
C ILE A 2 18.65 8.24 -17.15
N VAL A 3 18.53 9.55 -17.19
CA VAL A 3 17.55 10.28 -16.37
C VAL A 3 16.21 10.11 -17.08
N LEU A 4 15.28 9.39 -16.45
CA LEU A 4 13.92 9.27 -16.94
C LEU A 4 13.18 10.59 -16.67
N GLU A 5 12.33 11.00 -17.60
CA GLU A 5 11.38 12.08 -17.34
C GLU A 5 10.34 11.60 -16.33
N LEU A 6 9.91 12.46 -15.42
CA LEU A 6 8.95 12.09 -14.36
C LEU A 6 7.68 11.43 -14.92
N ASN A 7 7.19 11.91 -16.06
CA ASN A 7 6.02 11.35 -16.73
C ASN A 7 6.27 9.90 -17.18
N ASP A 8 7.47 9.56 -17.63
CA ASP A 8 7.82 8.20 -18.05
C ASP A 8 7.84 7.25 -16.85
N VAL A 9 8.31 7.71 -15.70
CA VAL A 9 8.27 6.94 -14.44
C VAL A 9 6.82 6.66 -14.03
N ILE A 10 5.98 7.72 -14.00
CA ILE A 10 4.58 7.60 -13.59
C ILE A 10 3.80 6.66 -14.52
N HIS A 11 3.91 6.84 -15.83
CA HIS A 11 3.19 6.03 -16.81
C HIS A 11 3.79 4.64 -16.98
N GLY A 12 5.08 4.47 -16.68
CA GLY A 12 5.79 3.19 -16.70
C GLY A 12 5.54 2.31 -15.48
N HIS A 13 4.85 2.81 -14.45
CA HIS A 13 4.64 2.09 -13.19
C HIS A 13 4.02 0.69 -13.39
N ARG A 14 4.66 -0.29 -12.76
CA ARG A 14 4.22 -1.68 -12.69
C ARG A 14 4.63 -2.34 -11.39
N SER A 15 3.78 -3.20 -10.85
CA SER A 15 4.11 -3.97 -9.65
C SER A 15 5.09 -5.09 -9.99
N ILE A 16 6.25 -5.09 -9.36
CA ILE A 16 7.32 -6.09 -9.50
C ILE A 16 7.26 -7.06 -8.33
N ARG A 17 7.22 -8.37 -8.63
CA ARG A 17 7.11 -9.45 -7.63
C ARG A 17 8.27 -10.42 -7.67
N GLU A 18 9.07 -10.39 -8.74
CA GLU A 18 10.29 -11.16 -8.90
C GLU A 18 11.49 -10.22 -8.89
N TYR A 19 12.48 -10.52 -8.07
CA TYR A 19 13.63 -9.66 -7.83
C TYR A 19 14.93 -10.38 -8.13
N GLU A 20 15.91 -9.63 -8.63
CA GLU A 20 17.29 -10.11 -8.72
C GLU A 20 17.88 -10.31 -7.31
N ASP A 21 18.76 -11.31 -7.17
CA ASP A 21 19.61 -11.46 -5.97
C ASP A 21 20.71 -10.40 -5.98
N LYS A 22 20.30 -9.16 -5.82
CA LYS A 22 21.18 -7.99 -5.86
C LYS A 22 20.84 -7.04 -4.74
N GLU A 23 21.86 -6.67 -3.97
CA GLU A 23 21.71 -5.75 -2.86
C GLU A 23 21.46 -4.32 -3.35
N VAL A 24 20.55 -3.61 -2.68
CA VAL A 24 20.37 -2.16 -2.82
C VAL A 24 21.32 -1.47 -1.87
N SER A 25 22.24 -0.65 -2.42
CA SER A 25 23.22 0.07 -1.62
C SER A 25 22.55 1.02 -0.62
N GLN A 26 23.24 1.28 0.50
CA GLN A 26 22.71 2.20 1.52
C GLN A 26 22.53 3.61 0.96
N ASP A 27 23.46 4.11 0.19
CA ASP A 27 23.40 5.45 -0.43
C ASP A 27 22.17 5.59 -1.35
N LEU A 28 21.86 4.54 -2.13
CA LEU A 28 20.67 4.54 -2.98
C LEU A 28 19.37 4.48 -2.15
N LEU A 29 19.37 3.66 -1.11
CA LEU A 29 18.23 3.58 -0.20
C LEU A 29 17.99 4.90 0.51
N ASP A 30 19.04 5.55 1.02
CA ASP A 30 18.93 6.84 1.71
C ASP A 30 18.39 7.91 0.75
N LYS A 31 18.86 7.96 -0.50
CA LYS A 31 18.33 8.85 -1.54
C LYS A 31 16.83 8.66 -1.77
N ILE A 32 16.36 7.41 -1.79
CA ILE A 32 14.93 7.07 -1.94
C ILE A 32 14.13 7.52 -0.71
N LEU A 33 14.65 7.26 0.49
CA LEU A 33 13.99 7.66 1.73
C LEU A 33 13.94 9.19 1.90
N GLU A 34 15.02 9.90 1.52
CA GLU A 34 15.04 11.36 1.49
C GLU A 34 13.98 11.95 0.54
N ALA A 35 13.78 11.35 -0.64
CA ALA A 35 12.68 11.74 -1.53
C ALA A 35 11.31 11.53 -0.87
N GLY A 36 11.14 10.44 -0.14
CA GLY A 36 9.93 10.14 0.62
C GLY A 36 9.59 11.21 1.65
N ILE A 37 10.57 11.63 2.45
CA ILE A 37 10.35 12.64 3.51
C ILE A 37 10.11 14.06 2.95
N ARG A 38 10.25 14.27 1.64
CA ARG A 38 9.86 15.52 0.95
C ARG A 38 8.39 15.57 0.56
N ALA A 39 7.61 14.52 0.85
CA ALA A 39 6.17 14.52 0.61
C ALA A 39 5.47 15.63 1.43
N SER A 40 4.30 16.06 0.94
CA SER A 40 3.42 16.94 1.72
C SER A 40 2.97 16.25 3.00
N SER A 41 2.86 17.00 4.08
CA SER A 41 2.42 16.51 5.38
C SER A 41 1.47 17.52 6.01
N SER A 42 0.45 17.04 6.68
CA SER A 42 -0.56 17.87 7.33
C SER A 42 0.07 18.79 8.37
N GLY A 43 -0.08 20.12 8.18
CA GLY A 43 0.53 21.11 9.06
C GLY A 43 2.05 20.99 9.22
N ASN A 44 2.73 20.31 8.31
CA ASN A 44 4.15 19.96 8.39
C ASN A 44 4.51 19.16 9.67
N MET A 45 3.55 18.41 10.22
CA MET A 45 3.74 17.62 11.44
C MET A 45 4.56 16.35 11.21
N GLN A 46 4.57 15.82 9.98
CA GLN A 46 5.31 14.63 9.57
C GLN A 46 4.96 13.42 10.45
N THR A 47 3.67 13.14 10.55
CA THR A 47 3.07 12.16 11.46
C THR A 47 3.12 10.73 10.91
N TYR A 48 4.29 10.34 10.44
CA TYR A 48 4.56 9.00 9.91
C TYR A 48 5.97 8.54 10.27
N SER A 49 6.19 7.25 10.20
CA SER A 49 7.51 6.61 10.28
C SER A 49 7.67 5.59 9.18
N ILE A 50 8.91 5.40 8.72
CA ILE A 50 9.28 4.42 7.70
C ILE A 50 10.15 3.35 8.35
N ILE A 51 9.73 2.09 8.29
CA ILE A 51 10.52 0.97 8.78
C ILE A 51 11.11 0.23 7.60
N VAL A 52 12.43 0.13 7.58
CA VAL A 52 13.21 -0.61 6.59
C VAL A 52 13.52 -1.98 7.15
N THR A 53 13.01 -3.02 6.52
CA THR A 53 13.28 -4.41 6.91
C THR A 53 14.18 -5.09 5.89
N LYS A 54 15.41 -5.41 6.30
CA LYS A 54 16.42 -6.18 5.54
C LYS A 54 16.68 -7.56 6.18
N ASP A 55 16.39 -7.69 7.47
CA ASP A 55 16.64 -8.92 8.23
C ASP A 55 15.83 -10.09 7.67
N LYS A 56 16.52 -11.16 7.28
CA LYS A 56 15.93 -12.33 6.63
C LYS A 56 14.99 -13.11 7.57
N GLU A 57 15.31 -13.19 8.85
CA GLU A 57 14.47 -13.92 9.81
C GLU A 57 13.20 -13.14 10.14
N LEU A 58 13.29 -11.81 10.23
CA LEU A 58 12.11 -10.97 10.37
C LEU A 58 11.21 -11.03 9.13
N LYS A 59 11.81 -11.03 7.91
CA LYS A 59 11.03 -11.20 6.67
C LYS A 59 10.30 -12.53 6.61
N LYS A 60 10.89 -13.64 7.08
CA LYS A 60 10.22 -14.93 7.19
C LYS A 60 9.01 -14.88 8.14
N LYS A 61 9.10 -14.15 9.24
CA LYS A 61 7.96 -13.96 10.16
C LYS A 61 6.87 -13.09 9.50
N LEU A 62 7.27 -12.02 8.83
CA LEU A 62 6.36 -11.14 8.09
C LEU A 62 5.68 -11.83 6.90
N TYR A 63 6.28 -12.88 6.33
CA TYR A 63 5.73 -13.64 5.23
C TYR A 63 4.31 -14.15 5.51
N ASN A 64 4.08 -14.73 6.69
CA ASN A 64 2.74 -15.19 7.08
C ASN A 64 1.76 -14.02 7.25
N ALA A 65 2.19 -12.93 7.90
CA ALA A 65 1.37 -11.72 8.07
C ALA A 65 1.04 -11.05 6.73
N HIS A 66 1.88 -11.22 5.74
CA HIS A 66 1.65 -10.76 4.36
C HIS A 66 0.99 -11.82 3.46
N MET A 67 0.24 -12.78 4.04
CA MET A 67 -0.54 -13.78 3.28
C MET A 67 0.34 -14.61 2.32
N GLU A 68 1.51 -15.00 2.78
CA GLU A 68 2.46 -15.87 2.07
C GLU A 68 2.85 -15.36 0.67
N GLN A 69 2.92 -14.04 0.49
CA GLN A 69 3.38 -13.44 -0.76
C GLN A 69 4.90 -13.58 -0.89
N SER A 70 5.38 -14.29 -1.92
CA SER A 70 6.81 -14.65 -2.09
C SER A 70 7.74 -13.44 -2.08
N MET A 71 7.32 -12.31 -2.66
CA MET A 71 8.10 -11.09 -2.71
C MET A 71 8.49 -10.54 -1.32
N VAL A 72 7.81 -10.95 -0.25
CA VAL A 72 8.17 -10.55 1.12
C VAL A 72 9.52 -11.12 1.54
N VAL A 73 9.83 -12.34 1.12
CA VAL A 73 11.11 -13.00 1.43
C VAL A 73 12.13 -12.81 0.31
N ASP A 74 11.68 -12.72 -0.94
CA ASP A 74 12.55 -12.66 -2.13
C ASP A 74 13.14 -11.26 -2.34
N ALA A 75 12.38 -10.18 -2.10
CA ALA A 75 12.90 -8.82 -2.22
C ALA A 75 14.02 -8.55 -1.21
N PRO A 76 15.07 -7.81 -1.58
CA PRO A 76 16.13 -7.42 -0.64
C PRO A 76 15.62 -6.56 0.50
N ILE A 77 14.60 -5.74 0.27
CA ILE A 77 14.08 -4.76 1.24
C ILE A 77 12.55 -4.80 1.28
N LEU A 78 11.99 -4.66 2.48
CA LEU A 78 10.60 -4.26 2.69
C LEU A 78 10.58 -2.86 3.30
N LEU A 79 9.71 -1.99 2.80
CA LEU A 79 9.40 -0.71 3.42
C LEU A 79 7.98 -0.77 3.99
N THR A 80 7.84 -0.44 5.28
CA THR A 80 6.56 -0.31 5.96
C THR A 80 6.39 1.13 6.43
N PHE A 81 5.35 1.80 5.98
CA PHE A 81 5.01 3.17 6.33
C PHE A 81 3.88 3.14 7.36
N CYS A 82 4.12 3.78 8.49
CA CYS A 82 3.21 3.77 9.62
C CYS A 82 2.65 5.18 9.85
N ALA A 83 1.36 5.29 10.17
CA ALA A 83 0.85 6.45 10.89
C ALA A 83 1.54 6.50 12.26
N ASP A 84 2.17 7.61 12.62
CA ASP A 84 2.98 7.72 13.83
C ASP A 84 2.78 9.08 14.51
N PHE A 85 2.00 9.07 15.57
CA PHE A 85 1.89 10.20 16.49
C PHE A 85 2.70 10.03 17.78
N ASN A 86 3.34 8.87 18.02
CA ASN A 86 4.15 8.62 19.20
C ASN A 86 5.32 9.64 19.32
N ARG A 87 6.02 9.90 18.22
CA ARG A 87 7.13 10.88 18.19
C ARG A 87 6.64 12.29 18.52
N MET A 88 5.52 12.71 17.95
CA MET A 88 4.94 14.03 18.19
C MET A 88 4.44 14.17 19.64
N ARG A 89 3.77 13.14 20.17
CA ARG A 89 3.30 13.14 21.56
C ARG A 89 4.46 13.31 22.53
N LYS A 90 5.56 12.58 22.36
CA LYS A 90 6.78 12.74 23.16
C LYS A 90 7.37 14.13 23.07
N TRP A 91 7.35 14.75 21.88
CA TRP A 91 7.81 16.13 21.71
C TRP A 91 6.91 17.13 22.45
N LEU A 92 5.59 16.93 22.44
CA LEU A 92 4.65 17.76 23.19
C LEU A 92 4.87 17.62 24.70
N GLU A 93 5.00 16.41 25.22
CA GLU A 93 5.29 16.13 26.63
C GLU A 93 6.58 16.82 27.11
N LEU A 94 7.65 16.75 26.30
CA LEU A 94 8.93 17.42 26.61
C LEU A 94 8.85 18.96 26.63
N ASN A 95 7.80 19.54 26.07
CA ASN A 95 7.59 20.98 26.01
C ASN A 95 6.40 21.46 26.85
N ASP A 96 5.94 20.65 27.81
CA ASP A 96 4.79 20.92 28.67
C ASP A 96 3.54 21.35 27.88
N ALA A 97 3.38 20.86 26.66
CA ALA A 97 2.25 21.14 25.80
C ALA A 97 1.13 20.11 26.01
N PRO A 98 -0.15 20.49 25.84
CA PRO A 98 -1.26 19.55 25.93
C PRO A 98 -1.08 18.40 24.90
N VAL A 99 -1.19 17.16 25.39
CA VAL A 99 -1.06 15.97 24.55
C VAL A 99 -2.42 15.54 24.06
N HIS A 100 -2.66 15.74 22.78
CA HIS A 100 -3.82 15.24 22.04
C HIS A 100 -3.40 14.15 21.05
N PHE A 101 -4.10 13.98 19.95
CA PHE A 101 -3.74 13.08 18.86
C PHE A 101 -3.83 11.59 19.22
N ASP A 102 -4.89 11.22 19.92
CA ASP A 102 -5.23 9.86 20.34
C ASP A 102 -6.60 9.40 19.79
N ASN A 103 -7.11 10.08 18.77
CA ASN A 103 -8.41 9.84 18.18
C ASN A 103 -8.32 9.38 16.70
N TYR A 104 -9.45 8.99 16.13
CA TYR A 104 -9.51 8.49 14.77
C TYR A 104 -9.03 9.50 13.72
N MET A 105 -9.29 10.81 13.92
CA MET A 105 -8.80 11.84 12.99
C MET A 105 -7.27 11.87 12.96
N SER A 106 -6.62 11.71 14.10
CA SER A 106 -5.16 11.64 14.19
C SER A 106 -4.62 10.45 13.39
N PHE A 107 -5.24 9.27 13.53
CA PHE A 107 -4.88 8.12 12.70
C PHE A 107 -5.02 8.43 11.20
N MET A 108 -6.14 9.03 10.78
CA MET A 108 -6.38 9.37 9.37
C MET A 108 -5.34 10.35 8.82
N ILE A 109 -4.97 11.38 9.59
CA ILE A 109 -3.92 12.33 9.22
C ILE A 109 -2.58 11.59 9.03
N GLY A 110 -2.18 10.77 9.99
CA GLY A 110 -0.94 9.99 9.89
C GLY A 110 -0.96 8.99 8.74
N ALA A 111 -2.12 8.37 8.46
CA ALA A 111 -2.29 7.44 7.35
C ALA A 111 -2.13 8.14 5.99
N ILE A 112 -2.69 9.33 5.83
CA ILE A 112 -2.52 10.14 4.61
C ILE A 112 -1.05 10.54 4.44
N ASP A 113 -0.41 11.06 5.48
CA ASP A 113 1.01 11.44 5.45
C ASP A 113 1.90 10.24 5.08
N ALA A 114 1.66 9.05 5.67
CA ALA A 114 2.36 7.81 5.37
C ALA A 114 2.18 7.39 3.90
N ALA A 115 0.96 7.48 3.37
CA ALA A 115 0.67 7.14 1.97
C ALA A 115 1.36 8.08 0.98
N LEU A 116 1.37 9.40 1.26
CA LEU A 116 2.05 10.39 0.43
C LEU A 116 3.58 10.16 0.42
N ALA A 117 4.18 9.92 1.59
CA ALA A 117 5.60 9.60 1.70
C ALA A 117 5.96 8.30 0.95
N SER A 118 5.11 7.27 1.06
CA SER A 118 5.32 6.00 0.37
C SER A 118 5.32 6.16 -1.15
N GLN A 119 4.41 6.98 -1.69
CA GLN A 119 4.36 7.21 -3.13
C GLN A 119 5.58 7.98 -3.65
N ASN A 120 6.09 8.96 -2.91
CA ASN A 120 7.33 9.63 -3.27
C ASN A 120 8.54 8.67 -3.27
N CYS A 121 8.66 7.82 -2.25
CA CYS A 121 9.70 6.78 -2.21
C CYS A 121 9.56 5.82 -3.41
N ALA A 122 8.34 5.41 -3.76
CA ALA A 122 8.10 4.52 -4.90
C ALA A 122 8.56 5.14 -6.23
N LEU A 123 8.17 6.39 -6.49
CA LEU A 123 8.61 7.12 -7.70
C LEU A 123 10.12 7.29 -7.74
N ALA A 124 10.75 7.63 -6.61
CA ALA A 124 12.21 7.74 -6.54
C ALA A 124 12.90 6.40 -6.80
N ALA A 125 12.37 5.30 -6.27
CA ALA A 125 12.89 3.97 -6.50
C ALA A 125 12.79 3.55 -7.98
N GLU A 126 11.62 3.76 -8.59
CA GLU A 126 11.39 3.44 -10.01
C GLU A 126 12.26 4.30 -10.93
N ASN A 127 12.48 5.58 -10.58
CA ASN A 127 13.40 6.46 -11.31
C ASN A 127 14.86 5.97 -11.28
N GLU A 128 15.25 5.28 -10.21
CA GLU A 128 16.58 4.67 -10.07
C GLU A 128 16.64 3.23 -10.64
N GLY A 129 15.61 2.78 -11.34
CA GLY A 129 15.54 1.46 -11.96
C GLY A 129 15.22 0.32 -11.00
N LEU A 130 14.75 0.61 -9.81
CA LEU A 130 14.21 -0.40 -8.89
C LEU A 130 12.74 -0.68 -9.19
N GLY A 131 12.27 -1.82 -8.72
CA GLY A 131 10.86 -2.20 -8.77
C GLY A 131 10.26 -2.29 -7.38
N ILE A 132 8.96 -2.05 -7.31
CA ILE A 132 8.19 -2.16 -6.06
C ILE A 132 6.90 -2.95 -6.26
N CYS A 133 6.36 -3.52 -5.18
CA CYS A 133 4.98 -4.01 -5.16
C CYS A 133 4.30 -3.67 -3.84
N TYR A 134 3.28 -2.82 -3.90
CA TYR A 134 2.43 -2.53 -2.75
C TYR A 134 1.67 -3.77 -2.27
N MET A 135 1.58 -3.92 -0.95
CA MET A 135 0.93 -5.05 -0.28
C MET A 135 -0.26 -4.58 0.55
N GLY A 136 -1.48 -4.85 0.08
CA GLY A 136 -2.71 -4.53 0.82
C GLY A 136 -2.82 -5.24 2.16
N SER A 137 -2.12 -6.36 2.33
CA SER A 137 -2.00 -7.08 3.60
C SER A 137 -1.38 -6.26 4.73
N THR A 138 -0.63 -5.20 4.43
CA THR A 138 -0.04 -4.32 5.45
C THR A 138 -1.11 -3.73 6.37
N LEU A 139 -2.19 -3.20 5.82
CA LEU A 139 -3.30 -2.66 6.60
C LEU A 139 -4.24 -3.78 7.10
N ALA A 140 -4.50 -4.79 6.25
CA ALA A 140 -5.42 -5.87 6.59
C ALA A 140 -4.97 -6.68 7.82
N ASN A 141 -3.65 -6.85 8.01
CA ASN A 141 -3.02 -7.57 9.13
C ASN A 141 -2.13 -6.64 9.96
N CYS A 142 -2.56 -5.39 10.14
CA CYS A 142 -1.78 -4.35 10.83
C CYS A 142 -1.42 -4.71 12.27
N ASP A 143 -2.23 -5.51 12.94
CA ASP A 143 -1.99 -6.01 14.29
C ASP A 143 -0.77 -6.95 14.35
N GLN A 144 -0.75 -7.99 13.53
CA GLN A 144 0.36 -8.95 13.46
C GLN A 144 1.66 -8.27 12.99
N ILE A 145 1.57 -7.42 11.98
CA ILE A 145 2.72 -6.68 11.45
C ILE A 145 3.25 -5.71 12.50
N GLY A 146 2.37 -5.00 13.19
CA GLY A 146 2.75 -4.08 14.26
C GLY A 146 3.43 -4.78 15.44
N GLU A 147 2.98 -5.97 15.82
CA GLU A 147 3.64 -6.80 16.84
C GLU A 147 5.03 -7.27 16.39
N LEU A 148 5.16 -7.78 15.16
CA LEU A 148 6.44 -8.23 14.61
C LEU A 148 7.46 -7.11 14.48
N LEU A 149 7.00 -5.89 14.19
CA LEU A 149 7.83 -4.70 14.07
C LEU A 149 8.03 -3.96 15.41
N ASN A 150 7.50 -4.48 16.53
CA ASN A 150 7.56 -3.87 17.87
C ASN A 150 7.08 -2.41 17.89
N LEU A 151 5.95 -2.14 17.24
CA LEU A 151 5.41 -0.78 17.18
C LEU A 151 4.90 -0.33 18.55
N PRO A 152 5.31 0.87 19.02
CA PRO A 152 4.80 1.43 20.28
C PRO A 152 3.35 1.92 20.13
N PRO A 153 2.68 2.30 21.22
CA PRO A 153 1.38 2.98 21.15
C PRO A 153 1.42 4.21 20.22
N ASN A 154 0.29 4.52 19.61
CA ASN A 154 0.11 5.57 18.60
C ASN A 154 0.93 5.40 17.30
N VAL A 155 1.29 4.15 16.97
CA VAL A 155 1.92 3.80 15.69
C VAL A 155 1.20 2.62 15.05
N VAL A 156 0.73 2.77 13.80
CA VAL A 156 -0.05 1.76 13.06
C VAL A 156 0.52 1.61 11.65
N PRO A 157 0.86 0.38 11.19
CA PRO A 157 1.30 0.18 9.81
C PRO A 157 0.12 0.39 8.85
N VAL A 158 0.31 1.22 7.84
CA VAL A 158 -0.74 1.63 6.90
C VAL A 158 -0.49 1.05 5.52
N VAL A 159 0.68 1.31 4.96
CA VAL A 159 1.10 0.82 3.66
C VAL A 159 2.48 0.20 3.73
N GLY A 160 2.73 -0.77 2.87
CA GLY A 160 4.05 -1.36 2.73
C GLY A 160 4.25 -1.93 1.34
N TYR A 161 5.48 -2.07 0.95
CA TYR A 161 5.85 -2.70 -0.31
C TYR A 161 7.24 -3.36 -0.26
N SER A 162 7.43 -4.30 -1.15
CA SER A 162 8.73 -4.91 -1.45
C SER A 162 9.52 -4.01 -2.40
N LEU A 163 10.85 -3.95 -2.25
CA LEU A 163 11.74 -3.07 -3.01
C LEU A 163 13.00 -3.84 -3.40
N GLY A 164 13.39 -3.76 -4.67
CA GLY A 164 14.62 -4.37 -5.19
C GLY A 164 14.79 -4.17 -6.68
N TYR A 165 15.86 -4.72 -7.24
CA TYR A 165 16.06 -4.75 -8.69
C TYR A 165 15.11 -5.75 -9.35
N PRO A 166 14.34 -5.34 -10.40
CA PRO A 166 13.35 -6.21 -11.00
C PRO A 166 13.99 -7.34 -11.82
N ALA A 167 13.56 -8.60 -11.57
CA ALA A 167 13.88 -9.76 -12.40
C ALA A 167 12.81 -10.06 -13.45
N GLU A 168 11.73 -9.27 -13.48
CA GLU A 168 10.64 -9.37 -14.43
C GLU A 168 10.32 -8.01 -15.07
N ASN A 169 9.59 -8.03 -16.18
CA ASN A 169 9.11 -6.80 -16.83
C ASN A 169 7.65 -6.97 -17.29
N PRO A 170 6.70 -7.06 -16.36
CA PRO A 170 5.30 -7.22 -16.71
C PRO A 170 4.75 -5.96 -17.41
N ALA A 171 3.74 -6.14 -18.24
CA ALA A 171 3.05 -5.01 -18.84
C ALA A 171 2.38 -4.12 -17.76
N PRO A 172 2.36 -2.80 -17.95
CA PRO A 172 1.60 -1.90 -17.09
C PRO A 172 0.12 -2.32 -17.00
N ARG A 173 -0.48 -2.13 -15.84
CA ARG A 173 -1.90 -2.42 -15.65
C ARG A 173 -2.76 -1.30 -16.22
N ASP A 174 -3.91 -1.70 -16.75
CA ASP A 174 -4.97 -0.77 -17.17
C ASP A 174 -5.39 0.16 -16.03
N ARG A 175 -5.87 1.33 -16.40
CA ARG A 175 -6.54 2.28 -15.51
C ARG A 175 -7.92 2.59 -16.08
N LEU A 176 -8.85 3.01 -15.22
CA LEU A 176 -10.11 3.58 -15.69
C LEU A 176 -9.83 4.89 -16.47
N PRO A 177 -10.69 5.24 -17.44
CA PRO A 177 -10.57 6.50 -18.15
C PRO A 177 -10.85 7.70 -17.22
N LEU A 178 -10.38 8.89 -17.59
CA LEU A 178 -10.51 10.09 -16.75
C LEU A 178 -11.97 10.38 -16.36
N GLN A 179 -12.93 10.20 -17.27
CA GLN A 179 -14.36 10.41 -17.00
C GLN A 179 -14.94 9.50 -15.92
N GLY A 180 -14.27 8.40 -15.59
CA GLY A 180 -14.66 7.51 -14.50
C GLY A 180 -14.10 7.89 -13.13
N LEU A 181 -13.25 8.93 -13.05
CA LEU A 181 -12.52 9.28 -11.83
C LEU A 181 -12.48 10.78 -11.55
N VAL A 182 -12.75 11.61 -12.55
CA VAL A 182 -12.61 13.08 -12.46
C VAL A 182 -13.95 13.75 -12.67
N HIS A 183 -14.36 14.55 -11.70
CA HIS A 183 -15.55 15.39 -11.75
C HIS A 183 -15.11 16.86 -11.69
N TYR A 184 -15.80 17.72 -12.42
CA TYR A 184 -15.54 19.17 -12.43
C TYR A 184 -16.56 19.85 -11.52
N ASP A 185 -16.08 20.69 -10.64
CA ASP A 185 -16.83 21.47 -9.65
C ASP A 185 -17.60 20.64 -8.63
N GLN A 186 -18.41 19.69 -9.05
CA GLN A 186 -19.24 18.86 -8.18
C GLN A 186 -19.22 17.40 -8.64
N TYR A 187 -19.43 16.48 -7.69
CA TYR A 187 -19.62 15.08 -8.01
C TYR A 187 -20.89 14.90 -8.85
N GLN A 188 -20.76 14.15 -9.94
CA GLN A 188 -21.87 13.75 -10.79
C GLN A 188 -21.96 12.23 -10.74
N ASP A 189 -23.17 11.75 -10.42
CA ASP A 189 -23.43 10.31 -10.39
C ASP A 189 -23.55 9.76 -11.83
N TYR A 190 -23.38 8.46 -11.95
CA TYR A 190 -23.29 7.78 -13.24
C TYR A 190 -24.61 7.08 -13.59
N SER A 191 -25.01 7.11 -14.85
CA SER A 191 -25.99 6.19 -15.41
C SER A 191 -25.43 4.78 -15.56
N ASP A 192 -26.31 3.79 -15.74
CA ASP A 192 -25.91 2.41 -15.97
C ASP A 192 -25.05 2.26 -17.25
N GLU A 193 -25.38 3.02 -18.28
CA GLU A 193 -24.66 3.05 -19.55
C GLU A 193 -23.24 3.61 -19.40
N GLU A 194 -23.08 4.71 -18.68
CA GLU A 194 -21.79 5.32 -18.38
C GLU A 194 -20.91 4.35 -17.57
N ILE A 195 -21.45 3.67 -16.57
CA ILE A 195 -20.71 2.65 -15.81
C ILE A 195 -20.24 1.50 -16.70
N GLN A 196 -21.07 1.03 -17.62
CA GLN A 196 -20.69 -0.03 -18.55
C GLN A 196 -19.53 0.42 -19.46
N GLU A 197 -19.59 1.65 -20.00
CA GLU A 197 -18.53 2.22 -20.82
C GLU A 197 -17.22 2.39 -20.04
N ILE A 198 -17.28 3.00 -18.85
CA ILE A 198 -16.11 3.22 -17.98
C ILE A 198 -15.36 1.92 -17.66
N TYR A 199 -16.10 0.83 -17.41
CA TYR A 199 -15.52 -0.44 -17.01
C TYR A 199 -15.28 -1.42 -18.17
N GLN A 200 -15.63 -1.10 -19.41
CA GLN A 200 -15.55 -2.00 -20.57
C GLN A 200 -14.16 -2.61 -20.74
N ASP A 201 -13.16 -1.79 -20.91
CA ASP A 201 -11.75 -2.19 -21.10
C ASP A 201 -11.22 -2.99 -19.92
N ARG A 202 -11.55 -2.53 -18.71
CA ARG A 202 -11.13 -3.20 -17.49
C ARG A 202 -11.76 -4.57 -17.33
N ASN A 203 -13.05 -4.71 -17.66
CA ASN A 203 -13.76 -5.97 -17.63
C ASN A 203 -13.13 -6.98 -18.60
N GLU A 204 -12.89 -6.58 -19.84
CA GLU A 204 -12.28 -7.43 -20.86
C GLU A 204 -10.85 -7.83 -20.50
N LYS A 205 -9.98 -6.85 -20.25
CA LYS A 205 -8.56 -7.11 -19.92
C LYS A 205 -8.41 -7.89 -18.60
N GLY A 206 -9.24 -7.56 -17.59
CA GLY A 206 -9.26 -8.24 -16.32
C GLY A 206 -9.71 -9.69 -16.44
N TRP A 207 -10.81 -9.93 -17.14
CA TRP A 207 -11.31 -11.28 -17.41
C TRP A 207 -10.28 -12.14 -18.15
N ASN A 208 -9.69 -11.61 -19.21
CA ASN A 208 -8.68 -12.32 -20.00
C ASN A 208 -7.45 -12.71 -19.15
N ARG A 209 -7.01 -11.84 -18.23
CA ARG A 209 -5.93 -12.17 -17.29
C ARG A 209 -6.28 -13.34 -16.36
N TYR A 210 -7.51 -13.39 -15.85
CA TYR A 210 -7.95 -14.51 -15.01
C TYR A 210 -8.04 -15.82 -15.82
N MET A 211 -8.55 -15.76 -17.04
CA MET A 211 -8.66 -16.91 -17.92
C MET A 211 -7.31 -17.43 -18.44
N ALA A 212 -6.29 -16.58 -18.49
CA ALA A 212 -4.94 -16.95 -18.90
C ALA A 212 -4.17 -17.77 -17.84
N VAL A 213 -4.58 -17.73 -16.57
CA VAL A 213 -3.92 -18.44 -15.47
C VAL A 213 -4.74 -19.68 -15.12
N PRO A 214 -4.21 -20.93 -15.34
CA PRO A 214 -4.98 -22.16 -15.19
C PRO A 214 -5.72 -22.28 -13.86
N LYS A 215 -5.04 -22.02 -12.74
CA LYS A 215 -5.62 -22.09 -11.39
C LYS A 215 -6.77 -21.09 -11.19
N LEU A 216 -6.63 -19.86 -11.72
CA LEU A 216 -7.66 -18.83 -11.61
C LEU A 216 -8.86 -19.13 -12.51
N LYS A 217 -8.59 -19.67 -13.72
CA LYS A 217 -9.63 -20.14 -14.63
C LYS A 217 -10.46 -21.24 -13.99
N GLU A 218 -9.80 -22.28 -13.45
CA GLU A 218 -10.48 -23.40 -12.77
C GLU A 218 -11.36 -22.90 -11.61
N MET A 219 -10.83 -22.03 -10.76
CA MET A 219 -11.60 -21.41 -9.67
C MET A 219 -12.82 -20.65 -10.20
N THR A 220 -12.67 -19.88 -11.28
CA THR A 220 -13.75 -19.10 -11.89
C THR A 220 -14.85 -20.01 -12.44
N GLU A 221 -14.47 -21.11 -13.09
CA GLU A 221 -15.40 -22.11 -13.64
C GLU A 221 -16.12 -22.87 -12.51
N GLN A 222 -15.42 -23.31 -11.47
CA GLN A 222 -16.01 -23.99 -10.31
C GLN A 222 -17.04 -23.14 -9.58
N LEU A 223 -16.78 -21.83 -9.46
CA LEU A 223 -17.70 -20.86 -8.83
C LEU A 223 -18.80 -20.35 -9.77
N GLY A 224 -18.78 -20.74 -11.06
CA GLY A 224 -19.75 -20.32 -12.07
C GLY A 224 -19.74 -18.82 -12.37
N LEU A 225 -18.59 -18.15 -12.20
CA LEU A 225 -18.46 -16.70 -12.37
C LEU A 225 -18.42 -16.32 -13.85
N LYS A 226 -19.05 -15.21 -14.20
CA LYS A 226 -19.27 -14.81 -15.60
C LYS A 226 -18.59 -13.49 -15.99
N ASN A 227 -18.12 -12.72 -15.04
CA ASN A 227 -17.51 -11.41 -15.27
C ASN A 227 -16.54 -11.03 -14.16
N LEU A 228 -15.75 -9.99 -14.39
CA LEU A 228 -14.74 -9.52 -13.46
C LEU A 228 -15.32 -8.99 -12.14
N ALA A 229 -16.48 -8.36 -12.17
CA ALA A 229 -17.12 -7.84 -10.96
C ALA A 229 -17.48 -8.98 -9.99
N GLN A 230 -18.00 -10.12 -10.51
CA GLN A 230 -18.24 -11.31 -9.71
C GLN A 230 -16.96 -11.90 -9.13
N ILE A 231 -15.88 -11.93 -9.90
CA ILE A 231 -14.56 -12.37 -9.39
C ILE A 231 -14.13 -11.50 -8.20
N TYR A 232 -14.28 -10.19 -8.30
CA TYR A 232 -13.88 -9.29 -7.23
C TYR A 232 -14.65 -9.50 -5.92
N THR A 233 -15.95 -9.71 -5.98
CA THR A 233 -16.79 -9.74 -4.79
C THR A 233 -17.06 -11.14 -4.24
N ILE A 234 -17.01 -12.17 -5.09
CA ILE A 234 -17.29 -13.56 -4.70
C ILE A 234 -16.01 -14.36 -4.41
N ALA A 235 -14.93 -14.07 -5.13
CA ALA A 235 -13.71 -14.87 -5.02
C ALA A 235 -12.52 -14.13 -4.37
N LYS A 236 -12.42 -12.80 -4.51
CA LYS A 236 -11.21 -12.06 -4.12
C LYS A 236 -11.42 -11.17 -2.90
N TYR A 237 -12.44 -10.34 -2.92
CA TYR A 237 -12.77 -9.39 -1.86
C TYR A 237 -14.15 -9.72 -1.32
N THR A 238 -14.25 -10.85 -0.63
CA THR A 238 -15.54 -11.33 -0.12
C THR A 238 -16.04 -10.45 1.03
N LYS A 239 -17.34 -10.47 1.26
CA LYS A 239 -17.94 -9.74 2.39
C LYS A 239 -17.30 -10.14 3.72
N GLU A 240 -17.06 -11.43 3.90
CA GLU A 240 -16.50 -12.01 5.12
C GLU A 240 -15.07 -11.51 5.34
N SER A 241 -14.20 -11.57 4.32
CA SER A 241 -12.81 -11.11 4.44
C SER A 241 -12.74 -9.59 4.70
N HIS A 242 -13.59 -8.80 4.04
CA HIS A 242 -13.65 -7.36 4.29
C HIS A 242 -14.14 -7.00 5.69
N GLN A 243 -15.10 -7.75 6.21
CA GLN A 243 -15.56 -7.57 7.59
C GLN A 243 -14.47 -7.94 8.60
N GLU A 244 -13.75 -9.04 8.37
CA GLU A 244 -12.64 -9.47 9.22
C GLU A 244 -11.52 -8.42 9.23
N PHE A 245 -11.06 -7.96 8.07
CA PHE A 245 -10.02 -6.92 7.97
C PHE A 245 -10.45 -5.62 8.63
N SER A 246 -11.69 -5.19 8.42
CA SER A 246 -12.24 -4.00 9.08
C SER A 246 -12.22 -4.13 10.60
N GLN A 247 -12.66 -5.28 11.13
CA GLN A 247 -12.63 -5.53 12.58
C GLN A 247 -11.21 -5.57 13.14
N THR A 248 -10.26 -6.17 12.40
CA THR A 248 -8.85 -6.20 12.78
C THR A 248 -8.29 -4.79 12.90
N VAL A 249 -8.50 -3.96 11.88
CA VAL A 249 -8.05 -2.56 11.88
C VAL A 249 -8.65 -1.79 13.05
N LEU A 250 -9.97 -1.85 13.25
CA LEU A 250 -10.63 -1.11 14.33
C LEU A 250 -10.14 -1.52 15.72
N LYS A 251 -10.02 -2.82 15.99
CA LYS A 251 -9.49 -3.33 17.27
C LYS A 251 -8.03 -2.93 17.47
N TYR A 252 -7.23 -2.91 16.40
CA TYR A 252 -5.84 -2.50 16.50
C TYR A 252 -5.71 -1.00 16.75
N LEU A 253 -6.54 -0.15 16.12
CA LEU A 253 -6.61 1.28 16.39
C LEU A 253 -6.97 1.58 17.85
N GLU A 254 -7.93 0.85 18.43
CA GLU A 254 -8.26 0.95 19.85
C GLU A 254 -7.05 0.59 20.72
N ARG A 255 -6.39 -0.53 20.45
CA ARG A 255 -5.18 -0.97 21.18
C ARG A 255 -4.02 0.02 21.04
N GLN A 256 -3.93 0.72 19.92
CA GLN A 256 -2.94 1.74 19.62
C GLN A 256 -3.33 3.15 20.09
N ASN A 257 -4.39 3.29 20.87
CA ASN A 257 -4.88 4.56 21.41
C ASN A 257 -5.23 5.60 20.33
N PHE A 258 -5.96 5.18 19.29
CA PHE A 258 -6.47 6.08 18.25
C PHE A 258 -8.00 6.17 18.24
N MET A 259 -8.68 5.66 19.26
CA MET A 259 -10.15 5.64 19.30
C MET A 259 -10.74 6.47 20.45
N ASN A 260 -9.95 7.34 21.06
CA ASN A 260 -10.45 8.31 22.05
C ASN A 260 -11.12 9.47 21.30
N ASN A 261 -12.45 9.48 21.25
CA ASN A 261 -13.26 10.48 20.54
C ASN A 261 -14.15 11.29 21.52
N GLU A 262 -13.82 11.28 22.81
CA GLU A 262 -14.49 12.07 23.86
C GLU A 262 -13.95 13.51 23.95
#